data_97a97a286756f4ab7eacae0f5c30fe25
#
_entry.id   97a97a286756f4ab7eacae0f5c30fe25
#
_cell.length_a   1.000
_cell.length_b   1.000
_cell.length_c   1.000
_cell.angle_alpha   90.00
_cell.angle_beta   90.00
_cell.angle_gamma   90.00
#
_symmetry.space_group_name_H-M   'P 1'
#
loop_
_entity.id
_entity.type
_entity.pdbx_description
1 polymer ?
#
loop_
_entity_poly.entity_id
_entity_poly.type
_entity_poly.pdbx_seq_one_letter_code
_entity_poly.pdbx_strand_id
1 'polypeptide(L)'
;METKTYNEQVIGEFRANKGQVGHLGGFLEDFPILLLTTTGAKSGRPHTTPLMYVTDGGRPVVFASAGGSPKNPAWYHNLLVHPEVGVEIGEESFGAVAVVAQGAEHERLWELAVDSNPPLGSYRETLYRRILLITLQQQGL
;
A
#
# COMPACT_ATOMS: atom_id res chain seq x y z
N MET A 1 -8.35 16.78 24.01
CA MET A 1 -8.97 15.81 23.09
C MET A 1 -8.06 15.62 21.90
N GLU A 2 -7.65 14.40 21.65
CA GLU A 2 -6.77 14.13 20.53
C GLU A 2 -7.55 14.10 19.21
N THR A 3 -6.99 14.75 18.20
CA THR A 3 -7.57 14.72 16.87
C THR A 3 -6.94 13.54 16.11
N LYS A 4 -7.77 12.67 15.56
CA LYS A 4 -7.28 11.56 14.76
C LYS A 4 -6.65 12.07 13.47
N THR A 5 -5.55 11.45 13.08
CA THR A 5 -4.93 11.74 11.80
C THR A 5 -5.85 11.29 10.67
N TYR A 6 -5.57 11.78 9.44
CA TYR A 6 -6.32 11.35 8.27
C TYR A 6 -6.26 9.82 8.11
N ASN A 7 -5.08 9.22 8.25
CA ASN A 7 -4.94 7.77 8.12
C ASN A 7 -5.73 7.02 9.19
N GLU A 8 -5.73 7.49 10.42
CA GLU A 8 -6.53 6.86 11.49
C GLU A 8 -8.03 6.90 11.18
N GLN A 9 -8.50 8.00 10.61
CA GLN A 9 -9.90 8.15 10.22
C GLN A 9 -10.25 7.19 9.07
N VAL A 10 -9.38 7.08 8.07
CA VAL A 10 -9.59 6.16 6.94
C VAL A 10 -9.58 4.71 7.42
N ILE A 11 -8.65 4.35 8.30
CA ILE A 11 -8.59 3.00 8.87
C ILE A 11 -9.87 2.66 9.63
N GLY A 12 -10.35 3.60 10.46
CA GLY A 12 -11.57 3.40 11.22
C GLY A 12 -12.79 3.19 10.31
N GLU A 13 -12.91 4.00 9.27
CA GLU A 13 -14.01 3.88 8.32
C GLU A 13 -13.92 2.58 7.51
N PHE A 14 -12.71 2.21 7.10
CA PHE A 14 -12.48 0.95 6.40
C PHE A 14 -12.99 -0.24 7.22
N ARG A 15 -12.59 -0.30 8.48
CA ARG A 15 -12.97 -1.41 9.37
C ARG A 15 -14.45 -1.40 9.72
N ALA A 16 -15.05 -0.21 9.87
CA ALA A 16 -16.46 -0.08 10.20
C ALA A 16 -17.37 -0.43 9.01
N ASN A 17 -16.91 -0.23 7.78
CA ASN A 17 -17.72 -0.36 6.58
C ASN A 17 -17.23 -1.46 5.62
N LYS A 18 -16.63 -2.51 6.15
CA LYS A 18 -16.25 -3.72 5.39
C LYS A 18 -15.32 -3.42 4.21
N GLY A 19 -14.41 -2.47 4.39
CA GLY A 19 -13.45 -2.09 3.39
C GLY A 19 -13.84 -0.91 2.52
N GLN A 20 -14.97 -0.26 2.81
CA GLN A 20 -15.40 0.95 2.11
C GLN A 20 -14.96 2.18 2.89
N VAL A 21 -14.35 3.15 2.24
CA VAL A 21 -13.84 4.33 2.93
C VAL A 21 -14.72 5.57 2.76
N GLY A 22 -15.73 5.51 1.90
CA GLY A 22 -16.70 6.59 1.73
C GLY A 22 -16.04 7.94 1.46
N HIS A 23 -16.65 9.00 1.98
CA HIS A 23 -16.17 10.36 1.74
C HIS A 23 -14.84 10.68 2.40
N LEU A 24 -14.43 9.94 3.43
CA LEU A 24 -13.12 10.15 4.06
C LEU A 24 -11.97 9.71 3.14
N GLY A 25 -12.25 8.84 2.18
CA GLY A 25 -11.26 8.41 1.22
C GLY A 25 -10.88 9.49 0.21
N GLY A 26 -11.68 10.55 0.03
CA GLY A 26 -11.42 11.56 -0.97
C GLY A 26 -11.22 10.92 -2.34
N PHE A 27 -10.08 11.16 -2.99
CA PHE A 27 -9.79 10.52 -4.28
C PHE A 27 -9.61 9.00 -4.15
N LEU A 28 -9.32 8.48 -2.96
CA LEU A 28 -9.20 7.04 -2.72
C LEU A 28 -10.55 6.33 -2.81
N GLU A 29 -11.65 7.08 -2.69
CA GLU A 29 -13.00 6.52 -2.76
C GLU A 29 -13.25 5.74 -4.05
N ASP A 30 -12.64 6.18 -5.16
CA ASP A 30 -12.80 5.56 -6.46
C ASP A 30 -11.81 4.43 -6.74
N PHE A 31 -10.92 4.12 -5.79
CA PHE A 31 -9.88 3.11 -5.97
C PHE A 31 -9.95 2.05 -4.89
N PRO A 32 -9.60 0.79 -5.21
CA PRO A 32 -9.55 -0.23 -4.18
C PRO A 32 -8.43 0.07 -3.18
N ILE A 33 -8.73 -0.10 -1.90
CA ILE A 33 -7.83 0.17 -0.79
C ILE A 33 -7.67 -1.08 0.06
N LEU A 34 -6.44 -1.30 0.54
CA LEU A 34 -6.16 -2.28 1.56
C LEU A 34 -5.53 -1.59 2.77
N LEU A 35 -5.56 -2.26 3.91
CA LEU A 35 -4.78 -1.83 5.07
C LEU A 35 -3.54 -2.73 5.15
N LEU A 36 -2.37 -2.11 5.16
CA LEU A 36 -1.09 -2.81 5.31
C LEU A 36 -0.57 -2.57 6.71
N THR A 37 -0.32 -3.64 7.46
CA THR A 37 0.29 -3.54 8.78
C THR A 37 1.72 -4.06 8.70
N THR A 38 2.68 -3.17 8.95
CA THR A 38 4.11 -3.49 8.96
C THR A 38 4.63 -3.45 10.39
N THR A 39 5.79 -4.08 10.61
CA THR A 39 6.48 -4.01 11.89
C THR A 39 7.55 -2.91 11.81
N GLY A 40 7.51 -1.97 12.74
CA GLY A 40 8.45 -0.85 12.75
C GLY A 40 9.89 -1.32 12.75
N ALA A 41 10.70 -0.79 11.82
CA ALA A 41 12.10 -1.20 11.66
C ALA A 41 12.93 -0.97 12.93
N LYS A 42 12.61 0.08 13.67
CA LYS A 42 13.31 0.44 14.91
C LYS A 42 12.53 0.08 16.16
N SER A 43 11.22 0.33 16.15
CA SER A 43 10.38 0.16 17.34
C SER A 43 9.89 -1.26 17.56
N GLY A 44 9.81 -2.07 16.50
CA GLY A 44 9.21 -3.40 16.57
C GLY A 44 7.70 -3.38 16.76
N ARG A 45 7.07 -2.20 16.69
CA ARG A 45 5.62 -2.06 16.89
C ARG A 45 4.88 -2.11 15.57
N PRO A 46 3.62 -2.57 15.57
CA PRO A 46 2.83 -2.59 14.35
C PRO A 46 2.40 -1.18 13.93
N HIS A 47 2.44 -0.94 12.63
CA HIS A 47 1.99 0.31 12.02
C HIS A 47 1.08 -0.03 10.85
N THR A 48 -0.15 0.47 10.87
CA THR A 48 -1.13 0.22 9.82
C THR A 48 -1.30 1.44 8.94
N THR A 49 -1.25 1.24 7.62
CA THR A 49 -1.36 2.31 6.64
C THR A 49 -2.37 1.90 5.56
N PRO A 50 -3.34 2.79 5.22
CA PRO A 50 -4.22 2.52 4.09
C PRO A 50 -3.51 2.82 2.78
N LEU A 51 -3.60 1.91 1.83
CA LEU A 51 -2.91 2.02 0.54
C LEU A 51 -3.82 1.61 -0.60
N MET A 52 -3.73 2.32 -1.72
CA MET A 52 -4.30 1.86 -2.98
C MET A 52 -3.49 0.65 -3.46
N TYR A 53 -4.15 -0.27 -4.14
CA TYR A 53 -3.47 -1.44 -4.69
C TYR A 53 -4.05 -1.82 -6.04
N VAL A 54 -3.28 -2.59 -6.81
CA VAL A 54 -3.76 -3.27 -8.00
C VAL A 54 -3.57 -4.76 -7.79
N THR A 55 -4.23 -5.58 -8.60
CA THR A 55 -4.16 -7.03 -8.44
C THR A 55 -3.44 -7.64 -9.65
N ASP A 56 -2.46 -8.50 -9.37
CA ASP A 56 -1.71 -9.23 -10.38
C ASP A 56 -1.86 -10.72 -10.10
N GLY A 57 -2.70 -11.40 -10.89
CA GLY A 57 -2.92 -12.83 -10.72
C GLY A 57 -3.38 -13.23 -9.32
N GLY A 58 -4.22 -12.42 -8.68
CA GLY A 58 -4.70 -12.66 -7.34
C GLY A 58 -3.79 -12.11 -6.24
N ARG A 59 -2.61 -11.60 -6.58
CA ARG A 59 -1.71 -10.98 -5.60
C ARG A 59 -1.93 -9.48 -5.55
N PRO A 60 -2.14 -8.89 -4.37
CA PRO A 60 -2.15 -7.43 -4.26
C PRO A 60 -0.76 -6.86 -4.53
N VAL A 61 -0.71 -5.72 -5.21
CA VAL A 61 0.52 -4.99 -5.48
C VAL A 61 0.33 -3.56 -4.98
N VAL A 62 1.19 -3.13 -4.08
CA VAL A 62 1.18 -1.75 -3.57
C VAL A 62 2.37 -0.99 -4.11
N PHE A 63 2.28 0.33 -4.15
CA PHE A 63 3.34 1.16 -4.72
C PHE A 63 3.77 2.22 -3.74
N ALA A 64 5.09 2.37 -3.61
CA ALA A 64 5.72 3.27 -2.65
C ALA A 64 5.82 4.69 -3.23
N SER A 65 4.67 5.28 -3.59
CA SER A 65 4.61 6.62 -4.17
C SER A 65 4.72 7.75 -3.14
N ALA A 66 4.24 7.50 -1.92
CA ALA A 66 4.21 8.49 -0.84
C ALA A 66 3.61 9.83 -1.28
N GLY A 67 2.56 9.80 -2.14
CA GLY A 67 1.91 10.99 -2.64
C GLY A 67 2.81 11.86 -3.50
N GLY A 68 3.85 11.30 -4.11
CA GLY A 68 4.82 12.04 -4.91
C GLY A 68 5.98 12.61 -4.11
N SER A 69 6.11 12.24 -2.83
CA SER A 69 7.21 12.69 -1.98
C SER A 69 8.58 12.24 -2.54
N PRO A 70 9.66 13.05 -2.40
CA PRO A 70 10.99 12.64 -2.81
C PRO A 70 11.57 11.50 -1.99
N LYS A 71 10.97 11.15 -0.87
CA LYS A 71 11.42 10.05 -0.01
C LYS A 71 10.42 8.90 -0.05
N ASN A 72 10.93 7.66 0.04
CA ASN A 72 10.07 6.50 0.18
C ASN A 72 9.32 6.54 1.52
N PRO A 73 8.09 5.99 1.58
CA PRO A 73 7.31 6.01 2.82
C PRO A 73 7.92 5.11 3.89
N ALA A 74 7.59 5.42 5.15
CA ALA A 74 8.11 4.67 6.29
C ALA A 74 7.76 3.18 6.23
N TRP A 75 6.55 2.83 5.76
CA TRP A 75 6.16 1.42 5.68
C TRP A 75 7.05 0.62 4.74
N TYR A 76 7.58 1.25 3.70
CA TYR A 76 8.52 0.60 2.80
C TYR A 76 9.80 0.22 3.55
N HIS A 77 10.36 1.13 4.34
CA HIS A 77 11.55 0.84 5.12
C HIS A 77 11.31 -0.25 6.16
N ASN A 78 10.12 -0.27 6.76
CA ASN A 78 9.73 -1.29 7.71
C ASN A 78 9.74 -2.69 7.08
N LEU A 79 9.17 -2.84 5.89
CA LEU A 79 9.10 -4.15 5.26
C LEU A 79 10.43 -4.64 4.71
N LEU A 80 11.40 -3.76 4.49
CA LEU A 80 12.76 -4.18 4.14
C LEU A 80 13.44 -4.90 5.31
N VAL A 81 13.13 -4.49 6.54
CA VAL A 81 13.69 -5.12 7.75
C VAL A 81 12.84 -6.31 8.17
N HIS A 82 11.50 -6.16 8.11
CA HIS A 82 10.53 -7.17 8.50
C HIS A 82 9.56 -7.41 7.34
N PRO A 83 9.88 -8.34 6.42
CA PRO A 83 9.05 -8.56 5.22
C PRO A 83 7.71 -9.22 5.49
N GLU A 84 7.50 -9.79 6.67
CA GLU A 84 6.21 -10.34 7.05
C GLU A 84 5.26 -9.22 7.43
N VAL A 85 4.09 -9.17 6.79
CA VAL A 85 3.12 -8.08 6.94
C VAL A 85 1.71 -8.64 7.13
N GLY A 86 0.84 -7.79 7.66
CA GLY A 86 -0.59 -8.09 7.72
C GLY A 86 -1.32 -7.31 6.64
N VAL A 87 -2.35 -7.91 6.05
CA VAL A 87 -3.14 -7.30 4.99
C VAL A 87 -4.61 -7.44 5.34
N GLU A 88 -5.37 -6.33 5.18
CA GLU A 88 -6.82 -6.35 5.32
C GLU A 88 -7.44 -5.85 4.02
N ILE A 89 -8.28 -6.67 3.38
CA ILE A 89 -9.01 -6.32 2.15
C ILE A 89 -10.47 -6.69 2.36
N GLY A 90 -11.38 -5.71 2.24
CA GLY A 90 -12.78 -5.94 2.53
C GLY A 90 -12.96 -6.40 3.96
N GLU A 91 -13.54 -7.59 4.14
CA GLU A 91 -13.72 -8.20 5.45
C GLU A 91 -12.64 -9.24 5.78
N GLU A 92 -11.72 -9.48 4.85
CA GLU A 92 -10.68 -10.49 5.03
C GLU A 92 -9.41 -9.90 5.60
N SER A 93 -8.73 -10.67 6.43
CA SER A 93 -7.40 -10.34 6.91
C SER A 93 -6.51 -11.58 6.83
N PHE A 94 -5.27 -11.37 6.42
CA PHE A 94 -4.32 -12.48 6.24
C PHE A 94 -2.88 -11.99 6.39
N GLY A 95 -1.98 -12.93 6.68
CA GLY A 95 -0.55 -12.64 6.67
C GLY A 95 0.02 -12.81 5.26
N ALA A 96 1.02 -12.02 4.95
CA ALA A 96 1.69 -12.04 3.65
C ALA A 96 3.18 -11.77 3.81
N VAL A 97 3.95 -12.12 2.79
CA VAL A 97 5.35 -11.72 2.67
C VAL A 97 5.44 -10.66 1.57
N ALA A 98 6.04 -9.53 1.91
CA ALA A 98 6.24 -8.43 0.97
C ALA A 98 7.50 -8.69 0.14
N VAL A 99 7.38 -8.62 -1.18
CA VAL A 99 8.50 -8.82 -2.11
C VAL A 99 8.59 -7.59 -3.03
N VAL A 100 9.75 -6.94 -3.02
CA VAL A 100 10.00 -5.78 -3.87
C VAL A 100 10.30 -6.28 -5.29
N ALA A 101 9.50 -5.82 -6.25
CA ALA A 101 9.67 -6.18 -7.65
C ALA A 101 10.93 -5.52 -8.22
N GLN A 102 11.67 -6.25 -9.05
CA GLN A 102 12.91 -5.75 -9.64
C GLN A 102 12.97 -6.09 -11.14
N GLY A 103 13.73 -5.29 -11.88
CA GLY A 103 14.00 -5.54 -13.30
C GLY A 103 12.74 -5.58 -14.16
N ALA A 104 12.63 -6.60 -15.00
CA ALA A 104 11.50 -6.77 -15.91
C ALA A 104 10.16 -6.92 -15.18
N GLU A 105 10.18 -7.54 -14.00
CA GLU A 105 8.99 -7.68 -13.17
C GLU A 105 8.48 -6.31 -12.71
N HIS A 106 9.38 -5.42 -12.31
CA HIS A 106 9.01 -4.05 -11.95
C HIS A 106 8.35 -3.34 -13.12
N GLU A 107 8.91 -3.44 -14.30
CA GLU A 107 8.38 -2.75 -15.48
C GLU A 107 6.99 -3.29 -15.86
N ARG A 108 6.80 -4.60 -15.79
CA ARG A 108 5.51 -5.22 -16.05
C ARG A 108 4.45 -4.75 -15.06
N LEU A 109 4.78 -4.75 -13.78
CA LEU A 109 3.86 -4.29 -12.74
C LEU A 109 3.63 -2.78 -12.80
N TRP A 110 4.63 -2.02 -13.22
CA TRP A 110 4.47 -0.57 -13.39
C TRP A 110 3.42 -0.26 -14.46
N GLU A 111 3.47 -0.95 -15.59
CA GLU A 111 2.46 -0.78 -16.64
C GLU A 111 1.06 -1.12 -16.12
N LEU A 112 0.93 -2.21 -15.38
CA LEU A 112 -0.33 -2.61 -14.78
C LEU A 112 -0.85 -1.53 -13.80
N ALA A 113 0.03 -0.99 -12.98
CA ALA A 113 -0.33 0.04 -12.00
C ALA A 113 -0.77 1.34 -12.67
N VAL A 114 -0.06 1.77 -13.71
CA VAL A 114 -0.40 2.99 -14.46
C VAL A 114 -1.71 2.82 -15.22
N ASP A 115 -1.97 1.65 -15.80
CA ASP A 115 -3.24 1.38 -16.47
C ASP A 115 -4.43 1.50 -15.51
N SER A 116 -4.24 1.04 -14.26
CA SER A 116 -5.28 1.11 -13.24
C SER A 116 -5.38 2.48 -12.57
N ASN A 117 -4.26 3.22 -12.53
CA ASN A 117 -4.18 4.52 -11.89
C ASN A 117 -3.27 5.45 -12.72
N PRO A 118 -3.81 6.02 -13.81
CA PRO A 118 -3.01 6.84 -14.73
C PRO A 118 -2.18 7.96 -14.10
N PRO A 119 -2.64 8.65 -13.03
CA PRO A 119 -1.81 9.68 -12.38
C PRO A 119 -0.45 9.21 -11.90
N LEU A 120 -0.25 7.91 -11.66
CA LEU A 120 1.06 7.38 -11.28
C LEU A 120 2.12 7.62 -12.35
N GLY A 121 1.73 7.61 -13.62
CA GLY A 121 2.66 7.82 -14.72
C GLY A 121 3.37 9.16 -14.66
N SER A 122 2.70 10.20 -14.16
CA SER A 122 3.30 11.52 -14.05
C SER A 122 4.42 11.58 -13.02
N TYR A 123 4.37 10.74 -12.00
CA TYR A 123 5.43 10.72 -10.98
C TYR A 123 6.76 10.22 -11.55
N ARG A 124 6.73 9.35 -12.54
CA ARG A 124 7.94 8.84 -13.17
C ARG A 124 8.74 9.94 -13.83
N GLU A 125 8.06 10.97 -14.34
CA GLU A 125 8.70 12.11 -15.01
C GLU A 125 9.20 13.16 -14.02
N THR A 126 8.57 13.28 -12.84
CA THR A 126 8.83 14.36 -11.89
C THR A 126 9.66 13.95 -10.68
N LEU A 127 9.69 12.65 -10.34
CA LEU A 127 10.44 12.18 -9.19
C LEU A 127 11.84 11.73 -9.57
N TYR A 128 12.82 12.13 -8.75
CA TYR A 128 14.20 11.66 -8.91
C TYR A 128 14.35 10.21 -8.50
N ARG A 129 13.52 9.73 -7.59
CA ARG A 129 13.56 8.33 -7.16
C ARG A 129 12.60 7.48 -7.97
N ARG A 130 12.93 6.20 -8.09
CA ARG A 130 12.06 5.22 -8.71
C ARG A 130 10.96 4.84 -7.73
N ILE A 131 9.71 4.81 -8.19
CA ILE A 131 8.61 4.30 -7.38
C ILE A 131 8.70 2.78 -7.37
N LEU A 132 8.87 2.21 -6.19
CA LEU A 132 9.01 0.77 -6.03
C LEU A 132 7.64 0.11 -5.91
N LEU A 133 7.53 -1.08 -6.46
CA LEU A 133 6.31 -1.87 -6.46
C LEU A 133 6.55 -3.12 -5.63
N ILE A 134 5.61 -3.41 -4.74
CA ILE A 134 5.75 -4.49 -3.77
C ILE A 134 4.57 -5.44 -3.94
N THR A 135 4.86 -6.72 -4.20
CA THR A 135 3.84 -7.76 -4.22
C THR A 135 3.64 -8.30 -2.82
N LEU A 136 2.38 -8.57 -2.47
CA LEU A 136 2.02 -9.13 -1.17
C LEU A 136 1.60 -10.57 -1.39
N GLN A 137 2.46 -11.51 -1.01
CA GLN A 137 2.26 -12.93 -1.27
C GLN A 137 1.69 -13.60 -0.03
N GLN A 138 0.43 -14.04 -0.12
CA GLN A 138 -0.27 -14.63 1.01
C GLN A 138 0.44 -15.89 1.50
N GLN A 139 0.59 -15.99 2.82
CA GLN A 139 1.20 -17.15 3.47
C GLN A 139 0.16 -18.20 3.85
N GLY A 140 0.62 -19.41 4.08
CA GLY A 140 -0.15 -20.42 4.79
C GLY A 140 -1.07 -21.27 3.94
N LEU A 141 -0.80 -21.40 2.65
CA LEU A 141 -1.51 -22.36 1.80
C LEU A 141 -0.66 -23.56 1.50
#